data_6bf5ac649ae4af59175441322d87395e
#
_entry.id   6bf5ac649ae4af59175441322d87395e
#
_cell.length_a   1.000
_cell.length_b   1.000
_cell.length_c   1.000
_cell.angle_alpha   90.00
_cell.angle_beta   90.00
_cell.angle_gamma   90.00
#
_symmetry.space_group_name_H-M   'P 1'
#
loop_
_entity.id
_entity.type
_entity.pdbx_description
1 polymer ?
#
loop_
_entity_poly.entity_id
_entity_poly.type
_entity_poly.pdbx_seq_one_letter_code
_entity_poly.pdbx_strand_id
1 'polypeptide(L)'
;MLQIGIREPGSAITHFIAMMMAIFATSPLLVKAALNGNHTTILAMAVFMGSMVLLYGASTVYHSLVVRDKILKIFRKLDHMMIFVLIAGSYTPVCLIVLGGKSGYTLLAAVWGIAAAGMLIKVLWINCPKWFSSVIYIAMGWVCLFVFRELLASL
;
A
#
# COMPACT_ATOMS: atom_id res chain seq x y z
N MET A 1 -17.83 -24.78 16.71
CA MET A 1 -18.06 -25.25 15.34
C MET A 1 -17.38 -24.28 14.40
N LEU A 2 -16.36 -24.69 13.65
CA LEU A 2 -15.77 -23.91 12.56
C LEU A 2 -16.80 -23.95 11.43
N GLN A 3 -17.44 -22.83 11.12
CA GLN A 3 -18.21 -22.71 9.90
C GLN A 3 -17.25 -22.80 8.72
N ILE A 4 -17.33 -23.87 7.95
CA ILE A 4 -16.59 -24.03 6.70
C ILE A 4 -17.27 -23.11 5.68
N GLY A 5 -16.70 -21.91 5.48
CA GLY A 5 -17.22 -20.93 4.53
C GLY A 5 -16.27 -19.74 4.41
N ILE A 6 -16.34 -19.04 3.29
CA ILE A 6 -15.65 -17.76 3.07
C ILE A 6 -16.64 -16.66 3.47
N ARG A 7 -16.20 -15.71 4.32
CA ARG A 7 -17.08 -14.66 4.86
C ARG A 7 -17.63 -13.75 3.76
N GLU A 8 -16.80 -13.30 2.87
CA GLU A 8 -17.13 -12.38 1.77
C GLU A 8 -16.46 -12.87 0.48
N PRO A 9 -17.03 -13.89 -0.20
CA PRO A 9 -16.35 -14.61 -1.28
C PRO A 9 -15.99 -13.70 -2.46
N GLY A 10 -16.82 -12.73 -2.82
CA GLY A 10 -16.54 -11.81 -3.93
C GLY A 10 -15.28 -10.98 -3.68
N SER A 11 -15.18 -10.33 -2.51
CA SER A 11 -14.00 -9.55 -2.13
C SER A 11 -12.76 -10.43 -1.95
N ALA A 12 -12.92 -11.61 -1.32
CA ALA A 12 -11.81 -12.54 -1.12
C ALA A 12 -11.20 -13.00 -2.45
N ILE A 13 -12.02 -13.38 -3.43
CA ILE A 13 -11.55 -13.86 -4.74
C ILE A 13 -10.90 -12.73 -5.54
N THR A 14 -11.51 -11.54 -5.61
CA THR A 14 -10.96 -10.42 -6.38
C THR A 14 -9.61 -9.97 -5.82
N HIS A 15 -9.46 -9.88 -4.48
CA HIS A 15 -8.20 -9.50 -3.86
C HIS A 15 -7.15 -10.63 -3.96
N PHE A 16 -7.56 -11.89 -3.89
CA PHE A 16 -6.65 -13.01 -4.14
C PHE A 16 -6.10 -12.98 -5.56
N ILE A 17 -6.93 -12.75 -6.58
CA ILE A 17 -6.50 -12.61 -7.96
C ILE A 17 -5.51 -11.44 -8.09
N ALA A 18 -5.83 -10.26 -7.49
CA ALA A 18 -4.94 -9.10 -7.52
C ALA A 18 -3.59 -9.41 -6.83
N MET A 19 -3.59 -10.13 -5.71
CA MET A 19 -2.37 -10.58 -5.03
C MET A 19 -1.54 -11.47 -5.95
N MET A 20 -2.15 -12.48 -6.59
CA MET A 20 -1.44 -13.38 -7.50
C MET A 20 -0.86 -12.64 -8.70
N MET A 21 -1.62 -11.70 -9.30
CA MET A 21 -1.12 -10.85 -10.37
C MET A 21 0.08 -10.01 -9.93
N ALA A 22 0.03 -9.43 -8.72
CA ALA A 22 1.15 -8.68 -8.16
C ALA A 22 2.40 -9.57 -7.96
N ILE A 23 2.22 -10.78 -7.42
CA ILE A 23 3.33 -11.74 -7.24
C ILE A 23 3.96 -12.11 -8.59
N PHE A 24 3.16 -12.48 -9.59
CA PHE A 24 3.67 -12.84 -10.90
C PHE A 24 4.32 -11.65 -11.64
N ALA A 25 3.80 -10.44 -11.48
CA ALA A 25 4.37 -9.24 -12.07
C ALA A 25 5.68 -8.80 -11.39
N THR A 26 5.93 -9.20 -10.14
CA THR A 26 7.11 -8.78 -9.38
C THR A 26 8.40 -9.23 -10.04
N SER A 27 8.51 -10.50 -10.46
CA SER A 27 9.73 -11.04 -11.04
C SER A 27 10.14 -10.32 -12.34
N PRO A 28 9.30 -10.24 -13.38
CA PRO A 28 9.69 -9.55 -14.62
C PRO A 28 9.96 -8.06 -14.41
N LEU A 29 9.23 -7.39 -13.48
CA LEU A 29 9.47 -5.98 -13.19
C LEU A 29 10.82 -5.75 -12.50
N LEU A 30 11.19 -6.58 -11.54
CA LEU A 30 12.49 -6.48 -10.86
C LEU A 30 13.65 -6.87 -11.78
N VAL A 31 13.47 -7.88 -12.65
CA VAL A 31 14.48 -8.21 -13.67
C VAL A 31 14.69 -7.03 -14.62
N LYS A 32 13.59 -6.41 -15.12
CA LYS A 32 13.70 -5.21 -15.96
C LYS A 32 14.37 -4.04 -15.22
N ALA A 33 14.07 -3.85 -13.96
CA ALA A 33 14.71 -2.83 -13.14
C ALA A 33 16.21 -3.10 -12.92
N ALA A 34 16.60 -4.36 -12.79
CA ALA A 34 18.00 -4.78 -12.65
C ALA A 34 18.81 -4.62 -13.94
N LEU A 35 18.18 -4.90 -15.10
CA LEU A 35 18.86 -4.79 -16.40
C LEU A 35 19.03 -3.35 -16.88
N ASN A 36 18.07 -2.47 -16.57
CA ASN A 36 18.00 -1.11 -17.14
C ASN A 36 18.13 0.01 -16.10
N GLY A 37 18.26 -0.32 -14.82
CA GLY A 37 18.28 0.63 -13.72
C GLY A 37 19.50 0.46 -12.81
N ASN A 38 19.45 1.17 -11.72
CA ASN A 38 20.39 1.08 -10.63
C ASN A 38 19.77 0.45 -9.37
N HIS A 39 20.54 0.31 -8.30
CA HIS A 39 20.05 -0.25 -7.03
C HIS A 39 18.83 0.50 -6.47
N THR A 40 18.76 1.82 -6.67
CA THR A 40 17.61 2.65 -6.25
C THR A 40 16.35 2.26 -7.00
N THR A 41 16.44 2.01 -8.31
CA THR A 41 15.33 1.57 -9.14
C THR A 41 14.81 0.20 -8.69
N ILE A 42 15.70 -0.74 -8.44
CA ILE A 42 15.33 -2.08 -7.95
C ILE A 42 14.61 -1.97 -6.60
N LEU A 43 15.18 -1.20 -5.67
CA LEU A 43 14.60 -1.00 -4.33
C LEU A 43 13.22 -0.33 -4.40
N ALA A 44 13.09 0.72 -5.21
CA ALA A 44 11.84 1.44 -5.37
C ALA A 44 10.72 0.53 -5.92
N MET A 45 11.04 -0.27 -6.93
CA MET A 45 10.09 -1.24 -7.51
C MET A 45 9.77 -2.37 -6.55
N ALA A 46 10.76 -2.87 -5.78
CA ALA A 46 10.54 -3.89 -4.76
C ALA A 46 9.61 -3.40 -3.64
N VAL A 47 9.78 -2.16 -3.18
CA VAL A 47 8.89 -1.54 -2.17
C VAL A 47 7.47 -1.41 -2.71
N PHE A 48 7.29 -0.95 -3.94
CA PHE A 48 5.98 -0.82 -4.58
C PHE A 48 5.29 -2.18 -4.72
N MET A 49 5.95 -3.16 -5.34
CA MET A 49 5.37 -4.49 -5.55
C MET A 49 5.10 -5.21 -4.23
N GLY A 50 6.02 -5.10 -3.26
CA GLY A 50 5.84 -5.62 -1.91
C GLY A 50 4.62 -5.03 -1.22
N SER A 51 4.40 -3.72 -1.34
CA SER A 51 3.22 -3.05 -0.77
C SER A 51 1.90 -3.53 -1.39
N MET A 52 1.88 -3.82 -2.70
CA MET A 52 0.71 -4.41 -3.37
C MET A 52 0.41 -5.82 -2.85
N VAL A 53 1.44 -6.68 -2.76
CA VAL A 53 1.30 -8.05 -2.25
C VAL A 53 0.81 -8.04 -0.80
N LEU A 54 1.35 -7.15 0.03
CA LEU A 54 0.95 -7.02 1.43
C LEU A 54 -0.50 -6.55 1.58
N LEU A 55 -0.93 -5.53 0.82
CA LEU A 55 -2.32 -5.07 0.87
C LEU A 55 -3.28 -6.17 0.43
N TYR A 56 -3.08 -6.70 -0.78
CA TYR A 56 -4.01 -7.68 -1.33
C TYR A 56 -4.00 -8.99 -0.53
N GLY A 57 -2.84 -9.38 0.03
CA GLY A 57 -2.74 -10.53 0.93
C GLY A 57 -3.50 -10.32 2.24
N ALA A 58 -3.29 -9.19 2.93
CA ALA A 58 -4.00 -8.85 4.15
C ALA A 58 -5.52 -8.78 3.91
N SER A 59 -5.94 -8.17 2.81
CA SER A 59 -7.33 -8.04 2.42
C SER A 59 -7.97 -9.38 2.08
N THR A 60 -7.28 -10.24 1.32
CA THR A 60 -7.73 -11.60 1.03
C THR A 60 -7.98 -12.38 2.32
N VAL A 61 -7.02 -12.35 3.25
CA VAL A 61 -7.16 -13.03 4.54
C VAL A 61 -8.33 -12.47 5.33
N TYR A 62 -8.46 -11.14 5.44
CA TYR A 62 -9.56 -10.51 6.18
C TYR A 62 -10.94 -10.88 5.63
N HIS A 63 -11.11 -10.91 4.30
CA HIS A 63 -12.39 -11.24 3.66
C HIS A 63 -12.69 -12.74 3.62
N SER A 64 -11.66 -13.59 3.71
CA SER A 64 -11.82 -15.06 3.71
C SER A 64 -12.16 -15.62 5.08
N LEU A 65 -11.66 -15.02 6.17
CA LEU A 65 -11.72 -15.62 7.50
C LEU A 65 -13.12 -15.55 8.12
N VAL A 66 -13.59 -16.70 8.61
CA VAL A 66 -14.76 -16.86 9.49
C VAL A 66 -14.25 -17.15 10.90
N VAL A 67 -14.00 -16.11 11.67
CA VAL A 67 -13.42 -16.18 13.02
C VAL A 67 -14.19 -15.30 14.00
N ARG A 68 -13.89 -15.44 15.30
CA ARG A 68 -14.50 -14.63 16.36
C ARG A 68 -14.27 -13.13 16.11
N ASP A 69 -15.23 -12.29 16.48
CA ASP A 69 -15.23 -10.85 16.28
C ASP A 69 -13.94 -10.14 16.75
N LYS A 70 -13.37 -10.59 17.88
CA LYS A 70 -12.10 -10.03 18.41
C LYS A 70 -10.95 -10.20 17.42
N ILE A 71 -10.82 -11.40 16.84
CA ILE A 71 -9.78 -11.72 15.86
C ILE A 71 -10.07 -11.00 14.55
N LEU A 72 -11.33 -10.98 14.11
CA LEU A 72 -11.75 -10.29 12.91
C LEU A 72 -11.45 -8.78 12.94
N LYS A 73 -11.59 -8.13 14.12
CA LYS A 73 -11.22 -6.72 14.31
C LYS A 73 -9.72 -6.49 14.08
N ILE A 74 -8.84 -7.44 14.45
CA ILE A 74 -7.39 -7.33 14.23
C ILE A 74 -7.10 -7.38 12.73
N PHE A 75 -7.64 -8.36 12.01
CA PHE A 75 -7.44 -8.48 10.57
C PHE A 75 -8.02 -7.29 9.78
N ARG A 76 -9.16 -6.76 10.22
CA ARG A 76 -9.72 -5.51 9.66
C ARG A 76 -8.78 -4.33 9.83
N LYS A 77 -8.16 -4.18 11.01
CA LYS A 77 -7.18 -3.11 11.24
C LYS A 77 -5.97 -3.28 10.33
N LEU A 78 -5.45 -4.52 10.24
CA LEU A 78 -4.31 -4.83 9.37
C LEU A 78 -4.61 -4.48 7.90
N ASP A 79 -5.74 -4.94 7.38
CA ASP A 79 -6.21 -4.63 6.03
C ASP A 79 -6.22 -3.11 5.77
N HIS A 80 -6.83 -2.33 6.68
CA HIS A 80 -6.85 -0.87 6.55
C HIS A 80 -5.46 -0.21 6.71
N MET A 81 -4.57 -0.79 7.51
CA MET A 81 -3.20 -0.28 7.65
C MET A 81 -2.39 -0.48 6.36
N MET A 82 -2.62 -1.58 5.65
CA MET A 82 -1.92 -1.85 4.40
C MET A 82 -2.28 -0.87 3.28
N ILE A 83 -3.42 -0.17 3.37
CA ILE A 83 -3.76 0.93 2.44
C ILE A 83 -2.73 2.07 2.55
N PHE A 84 -2.33 2.46 3.78
CA PHE A 84 -1.27 3.46 3.98
C PHE A 84 0.04 3.01 3.35
N VAL A 85 0.39 1.72 3.55
CA VAL A 85 1.61 1.12 3.00
C VAL A 85 1.58 1.12 1.47
N LEU A 86 0.44 0.79 0.85
CA LEU A 86 0.33 0.81 -0.61
C LEU A 86 0.42 2.23 -1.17
N ILE A 87 -0.27 3.20 -0.56
CA ILE A 87 -0.18 4.60 -1.02
C ILE A 87 1.28 5.06 -0.94
N ALA A 88 1.95 4.91 0.20
CA ALA A 88 3.35 5.29 0.34
C ALA A 88 4.28 4.50 -0.59
N GLY A 89 4.01 3.20 -0.76
CA GLY A 89 4.74 2.33 -1.67
C GLY A 89 4.64 2.77 -3.13
N SER A 90 3.45 3.22 -3.57
CA SER A 90 3.25 3.72 -4.94
C SER A 90 3.97 5.06 -5.21
N TYR A 91 4.13 5.91 -4.19
CA TYR A 91 4.94 7.13 -4.30
C TYR A 91 6.44 6.83 -4.39
N THR A 92 6.90 5.70 -3.85
CA THR A 92 8.34 5.39 -3.76
C THR A 92 9.04 5.42 -5.12
N PRO A 93 8.58 4.74 -6.20
CA PRO A 93 9.21 4.85 -7.51
C PRO A 93 9.09 6.25 -8.13
N VAL A 94 7.96 6.93 -7.94
CA VAL A 94 7.79 8.31 -8.44
C VAL A 94 8.81 9.24 -7.81
N CYS A 95 8.99 9.16 -6.49
CA CYS A 95 9.92 10.00 -5.74
C CYS A 95 11.39 9.70 -6.05
N LEU A 96 11.75 8.42 -6.16
CA LEU A 96 13.15 8.01 -6.29
C LEU A 96 13.64 7.93 -7.73
N ILE A 97 12.75 7.63 -8.70
CA ILE A 97 13.14 7.40 -10.08
C ILE A 97 12.79 8.62 -10.95
N VAL A 98 11.57 9.16 -10.81
CA VAL A 98 11.09 10.22 -11.68
C VAL A 98 11.52 11.60 -11.17
N LEU A 99 11.17 11.96 -9.92
CA LEU A 99 11.52 13.26 -9.35
C LEU A 99 13.00 13.35 -9.00
N GLY A 100 13.51 12.34 -8.28
CA GLY A 100 14.89 12.37 -7.77
C GLY A 100 15.19 13.54 -6.86
N GLY A 101 16.50 13.72 -6.54
CA GLY A 101 17.00 14.90 -5.85
C GLY A 101 16.29 15.24 -4.53
N LYS A 102 16.38 16.52 -4.12
CA LYS A 102 15.84 16.99 -2.84
C LYS A 102 14.31 16.91 -2.78
N SER A 103 13.63 17.28 -3.86
CA SER A 103 12.16 17.26 -3.92
C SER A 103 11.59 15.83 -3.77
N GLY A 104 12.20 14.87 -4.50
CA GLY A 104 11.79 13.46 -4.41
C GLY A 104 11.98 12.89 -3.01
N TYR A 105 13.13 13.12 -2.35
CA TYR A 105 13.36 12.64 -0.99
C TYR A 105 12.46 13.31 0.04
N THR A 106 12.18 14.62 -0.11
CA THR A 106 11.28 15.35 0.79
C THR A 106 9.86 14.81 0.69
N LEU A 107 9.36 14.61 -0.53
CA LEU A 107 8.05 14.03 -0.77
C LEU A 107 7.95 12.61 -0.22
N LEU A 108 8.96 11.77 -0.46
CA LEU A 108 9.04 10.41 0.04
C LEU A 108 8.94 10.38 1.57
N ALA A 109 9.74 11.21 2.24
CA ALA A 109 9.75 11.31 3.70
C ALA A 109 8.39 11.79 4.24
N ALA A 110 7.77 12.78 3.59
CA ALA A 110 6.45 13.27 3.96
C ALA A 110 5.37 12.19 3.84
N VAL A 111 5.30 11.48 2.71
CA VAL A 111 4.27 10.45 2.47
C VAL A 111 4.45 9.26 3.40
N TRP A 112 5.67 8.75 3.58
CA TRP A 112 5.93 7.68 4.54
C TRP A 112 5.71 8.11 6.00
N GLY A 113 6.02 9.38 6.33
CA GLY A 113 5.72 9.96 7.64
C GLY A 113 4.23 10.00 7.93
N ILE A 114 3.41 10.46 6.97
CA ILE A 114 1.94 10.46 7.10
C ILE A 114 1.41 9.02 7.20
N ALA A 115 1.95 8.09 6.40
CA ALA A 115 1.57 6.68 6.46
C ALA A 115 1.85 6.08 7.85
N ALA A 116 3.04 6.31 8.39
CA ALA A 116 3.42 5.84 9.73
C ALA A 116 2.52 6.43 10.82
N ALA A 117 2.25 7.74 10.78
CA ALA A 117 1.34 8.40 11.71
C ALA A 117 -0.09 7.83 11.61
N GLY A 118 -0.60 7.63 10.39
CA GLY A 118 -1.92 7.03 10.15
C GLY A 118 -2.02 5.60 10.68
N MET A 119 -0.98 4.79 10.49
CA MET A 119 -0.90 3.44 11.06
C MET A 119 -0.88 3.47 12.59
N LEU A 120 -0.08 4.34 13.21
CA LEU A 120 -0.04 4.52 14.66
C LEU A 120 -1.42 4.90 15.23
N ILE A 121 -2.10 5.86 14.60
CA ILE A 121 -3.47 6.24 14.99
C ILE A 121 -4.40 5.03 14.93
N LYS A 122 -4.31 4.20 13.88
CA LYS A 122 -5.13 2.99 13.75
C LYS A 122 -4.84 1.94 14.82
N VAL A 123 -3.61 1.84 15.28
CA VAL A 123 -3.23 0.92 16.37
C VAL A 123 -3.76 1.44 17.71
N LEU A 124 -3.51 2.71 18.00
CA LEU A 124 -3.82 3.31 19.30
C LEU A 124 -5.30 3.64 19.48
N TRP A 125 -5.97 4.08 18.42
CA TRP A 125 -7.38 4.45 18.47
C TRP A 125 -8.28 3.28 18.09
N ILE A 126 -8.72 2.51 19.09
CA ILE A 126 -9.48 1.25 18.91
C ILE A 126 -10.79 1.46 18.12
N ASN A 127 -11.48 2.58 18.32
CA ASN A 127 -12.76 2.91 17.68
C ASN A 127 -12.64 4.02 16.61
N CYS A 128 -11.47 4.14 15.96
CA CYS A 128 -11.26 5.14 14.92
C CYS A 128 -12.33 5.05 13.82
N PRO A 129 -13.11 6.11 13.56
CA PRO A 129 -14.16 6.07 12.56
C PRO A 129 -13.59 5.89 11.15
N LYS A 130 -14.34 5.20 10.29
CA LYS A 130 -13.89 4.89 8.92
C LYS A 130 -13.60 6.16 8.10
N TRP A 131 -14.45 7.19 8.23
CA TRP A 131 -14.30 8.45 7.49
C TRP A 131 -12.96 9.14 7.75
N PHE A 132 -12.47 9.09 9.00
CA PHE A 132 -11.19 9.70 9.37
C PHE A 132 -10.02 9.11 8.58
N SER A 133 -9.99 7.77 8.45
CA SER A 133 -8.96 7.11 7.64
C SER A 133 -9.11 7.42 6.16
N SER A 134 -10.35 7.47 5.65
CA SER A 134 -10.62 7.81 4.25
C SER A 134 -10.14 9.22 3.90
N VAL A 135 -10.32 10.18 4.80
CA VAL A 135 -9.81 11.56 4.62
C VAL A 135 -8.28 11.56 4.51
N ILE A 136 -7.59 10.80 5.39
CA ILE A 136 -6.11 10.72 5.32
C ILE A 136 -5.67 10.06 4.02
N TYR A 137 -6.33 8.97 3.57
CA TYR A 137 -5.99 8.32 2.29
C TYR A 137 -6.14 9.28 1.11
N ILE A 138 -7.24 10.03 1.07
CA ILE A 138 -7.47 11.04 0.03
C ILE A 138 -6.40 12.13 0.11
N ALA A 139 -6.13 12.66 1.30
CA ALA A 139 -5.10 13.68 1.49
C ALA A 139 -3.73 13.18 1.02
N MET A 140 -3.34 11.95 1.38
CA MET A 140 -2.10 11.34 0.89
C MET A 140 -2.07 11.22 -0.63
N GLY A 141 -3.16 10.80 -1.26
CA GLY A 141 -3.25 10.72 -2.72
C GLY A 141 -3.09 12.08 -3.41
N TRP A 142 -3.50 13.18 -2.75
CA TRP A 142 -3.42 14.53 -3.30
C TRP A 142 -2.08 15.23 -3.05
N VAL A 143 -1.22 14.68 -2.21
CA VAL A 143 0.12 15.25 -1.93
C VAL A 143 0.95 15.43 -3.22
N CYS A 144 0.76 14.59 -4.24
CA CYS A 144 1.44 14.72 -5.53
C CYS A 144 1.18 16.06 -6.24
N LEU A 145 0.06 16.74 -5.95
CA LEU A 145 -0.24 18.02 -6.55
C LEU A 145 0.76 19.13 -6.18
N PHE A 146 1.39 19.03 -5.00
CA PHE A 146 2.41 20.01 -4.56
C PHE A 146 3.68 19.95 -5.41
N VAL A 147 3.97 18.80 -6.03
CA VAL A 147 5.13 18.60 -6.91
C VAL A 147 4.73 18.37 -8.37
N PHE A 148 3.48 18.65 -8.72
CA PHE A 148 2.93 18.35 -10.05
C PHE A 148 3.70 19.02 -11.18
N ARG A 149 4.13 20.27 -10.99
CA ARG A 149 4.95 21.00 -11.98
C ARG A 149 6.31 20.35 -12.19
N GLU A 150 6.97 19.94 -11.09
CA GLU A 150 8.26 19.26 -11.15
C GLU A 150 8.13 17.89 -11.80
N LEU A 151 7.03 17.19 -11.49
CA LEU A 151 6.71 15.91 -12.11
C LEU A 151 6.52 16.02 -13.63
N LEU A 152 5.77 17.01 -14.09
CA LEU A 152 5.58 17.27 -15.53
C LEU A 152 6.89 17.65 -16.23
N ALA A 153 7.79 18.35 -15.55
CA ALA A 153 9.07 18.75 -16.10
C ALA A 153 10.09 17.59 -16.17
N SER A 154 9.85 16.52 -15.43
CA SER A 154 10.73 15.35 -15.35
C SER A 154 10.32 14.20 -16.28
N LEU A 155 9.13 14.28 -16.89
CA LEU A 155 8.60 13.31 -17.87
C LEU A 155 8.99 13.71 -19.30
#